data_02a6f5cdd54603820ac4937b4d6d4e6c
#
_entry.id   02a6f5cdd54603820ac4937b4d6d4e6c
#
_cell.length_a   1.000
_cell.length_b   1.000
_cell.length_c   1.000
_cell.angle_alpha   90.00
_cell.angle_beta   90.00
_cell.angle_gamma   90.00
#
_symmetry.space_group_name_H-M   'P 1'
#
loop_
_entity.id
_entity.type
_entity.pdbx_description
1 polymer ?
#
loop_
_entity_poly.entity_id
_entity_poly.type
_entity_poly.pdbx_seq_one_letter_code
_entity_poly.pdbx_strand_id
1 'polypeptide(L)'
;MKIYIYSEYQKWIEHSGVGRAIYHQKNAISKTKGMELAECKEDADVIHINTIFPGSVAMARWAKRHGKKVIFHAHSTEEDFRNSFIGSNAIAGLFGKWIHFCYQLGDAIVTPSEYAKKLLQKHGISESIYVMSNGIDLDYYRRQSNDRKNFRAKYGYSEKDKVIMSAGLWIRRKGILDFIEMAKRLPEYQFIWFGDSNLWSVPKEIRKAVRSQLPNLRFAGYVPKKELRQAYAGCDLFWFPTYEETEGIVVLEALAMKIPVLLRDIPVYQGWLADGQNVYTFQSQEDASSRITDICNGEIADLTDNGYQVAMERSMNQTGIHLQKIYQSALL
;
A
#
# COMPACT_ATOMS: atom_id res chain seq x y z
N MET A 1 -23.54 -16.12 0.51
CA MET A 1 -23.39 -14.87 1.27
C MET A 1 -23.10 -13.76 0.27
N LYS A 2 -23.95 -12.72 0.27
CA LYS A 2 -23.85 -11.60 -0.66
C LYS A 2 -23.22 -10.38 0.03
N ILE A 3 -22.21 -9.79 -0.59
CA ILE A 3 -21.43 -8.69 -0.03
C ILE A 3 -21.53 -7.47 -0.94
N TYR A 4 -21.98 -6.34 -0.39
CA TYR A 4 -21.95 -5.07 -1.09
C TYR A 4 -20.73 -4.27 -0.65
N ILE A 5 -19.83 -3.99 -1.60
CA ILE A 5 -18.63 -3.18 -1.35
C ILE A 5 -18.95 -1.71 -1.59
N TYR A 6 -18.95 -0.95 -0.50
CA TYR A 6 -19.26 0.47 -0.54
C TYR A 6 -18.00 1.32 -0.46
N SER A 7 -17.94 2.33 -1.33
CA SER A 7 -16.95 3.40 -1.28
C SER A 7 -17.49 4.67 -1.91
N GLU A 8 -17.19 5.82 -1.31
CA GLU A 8 -17.48 7.12 -1.89
C GLU A 8 -16.34 7.60 -2.79
N TYR A 9 -16.66 8.53 -3.70
CA TYR A 9 -15.69 9.20 -4.56
C TYR A 9 -14.76 8.24 -5.32
N GLN A 10 -15.31 7.14 -5.85
CA GLN A 10 -14.55 6.07 -6.51
C GLN A 10 -13.52 6.59 -7.52
N LYS A 11 -13.91 7.55 -8.38
CA LYS A 11 -13.02 8.16 -9.37
C LYS A 11 -11.78 8.84 -8.76
N TRP A 12 -11.88 9.35 -7.53
CA TRP A 12 -10.77 10.04 -6.86
C TRP A 12 -9.85 9.08 -6.13
N ILE A 13 -10.41 7.99 -5.60
CA ILE A 13 -9.63 6.99 -4.87
C ILE A 13 -9.09 5.86 -5.74
N GLU A 14 -9.59 5.71 -6.98
CA GLU A 14 -9.22 4.63 -7.90
C GLU A 14 -7.71 4.47 -8.09
N HIS A 15 -6.98 5.58 -8.12
CA HIS A 15 -5.53 5.62 -8.29
C HIS A 15 -4.75 5.59 -6.97
N SER A 16 -5.43 5.46 -5.84
CA SER A 16 -4.84 5.37 -4.50
C SER A 16 -4.63 3.93 -4.02
N GLY A 17 -3.91 3.76 -2.91
CA GLY A 17 -3.80 2.47 -2.22
C GLY A 17 -5.17 1.91 -1.80
N VAL A 18 -6.11 2.77 -1.39
CA VAL A 18 -7.49 2.37 -1.04
C VAL A 18 -8.23 1.80 -2.25
N GLY A 19 -8.14 2.48 -3.41
CA GLY A 19 -8.75 1.98 -4.65
C GLY A 19 -8.18 0.64 -5.05
N ARG A 20 -6.88 0.43 -4.90
CA ARG A 20 -6.21 -0.84 -5.15
C ARG A 20 -6.68 -1.94 -4.19
N ALA A 21 -6.80 -1.64 -2.91
CA ALA A 21 -7.33 -2.56 -1.90
C ALA A 21 -8.77 -2.98 -2.22
N ILE A 22 -9.63 -2.04 -2.62
CA ILE A 22 -11.01 -2.32 -3.05
C ILE A 22 -11.05 -3.25 -4.27
N TYR A 23 -10.18 -3.01 -5.25
CA TYR A 23 -10.06 -3.89 -6.42
C TYR A 23 -9.66 -5.31 -6.01
N HIS A 24 -8.66 -5.46 -5.13
CA HIS A 24 -8.23 -6.76 -4.61
C HIS A 24 -9.34 -7.45 -3.82
N GLN A 25 -10.06 -6.71 -2.98
CA GLN A 25 -11.19 -7.20 -2.19
C GLN A 25 -12.32 -7.76 -3.07
N LYS A 26 -12.73 -7.00 -4.12
CA LYS A 26 -13.75 -7.47 -5.08
C LYS A 26 -13.31 -8.75 -5.78
N ASN A 27 -12.07 -8.82 -6.24
CA ASN A 27 -11.52 -10.02 -6.87
C ASN A 27 -11.46 -11.22 -5.91
N ALA A 28 -11.03 -10.99 -4.67
CA ALA A 28 -10.98 -12.03 -3.65
C ALA A 28 -12.38 -12.61 -3.37
N ILE A 29 -13.40 -11.76 -3.22
CA ILE A 29 -14.80 -12.18 -3.02
C ILE A 29 -15.29 -13.00 -4.23
N SER A 30 -15.09 -12.50 -5.45
CA SER A 30 -15.58 -13.17 -6.68
C SER A 30 -14.93 -14.54 -6.93
N LYS A 31 -13.71 -14.76 -6.43
CA LYS A 31 -12.96 -16.02 -6.58
C LYS A 31 -13.20 -17.01 -5.44
N THR A 32 -13.85 -16.60 -4.34
CA THR A 32 -14.03 -17.45 -3.16
C THR A 32 -15.40 -18.09 -3.15
N LYS A 33 -15.44 -19.43 -3.14
CA LYS A 33 -16.67 -20.21 -3.11
C LYS A 33 -17.54 -19.84 -1.89
N GLY A 34 -18.82 -19.62 -2.12
CA GLY A 34 -19.78 -19.25 -1.07
C GLY A 34 -19.87 -17.77 -0.77
N MET A 35 -19.13 -16.93 -1.50
CA MET A 35 -19.28 -15.48 -1.50
C MET A 35 -19.62 -14.97 -2.91
N GLU A 36 -20.39 -13.91 -2.99
CA GLU A 36 -20.72 -13.19 -4.24
C GLU A 36 -20.86 -11.69 -3.96
N LEU A 37 -20.52 -10.90 -4.97
CA LEU A 37 -20.73 -9.45 -4.91
C LEU A 37 -22.23 -9.16 -5.14
N ALA A 38 -22.84 -8.42 -4.23
CA ALA A 38 -24.18 -7.88 -4.42
C ALA A 38 -24.13 -6.69 -5.39
N GLU A 39 -25.08 -6.62 -6.32
CA GLU A 39 -25.21 -5.50 -7.27
C GLU A 39 -25.77 -4.25 -6.57
N CYS A 40 -26.66 -4.43 -5.62
CA CYS A 40 -27.24 -3.35 -4.81
C CYS A 40 -27.15 -3.69 -3.31
N LYS A 41 -27.22 -2.64 -2.50
CA LYS A 41 -27.11 -2.76 -1.03
C LYS A 41 -28.28 -3.51 -0.41
N GLU A 42 -29.45 -3.48 -1.06
CA GLU A 42 -30.68 -4.14 -0.59
C GLU A 42 -30.54 -5.66 -0.57
N ASP A 43 -29.83 -6.23 -1.55
CA ASP A 43 -29.63 -7.67 -1.71
C ASP A 43 -28.49 -8.25 -0.89
N ALA A 44 -27.71 -7.39 -0.22
CA ALA A 44 -26.53 -7.83 0.52
C ALA A 44 -26.88 -8.36 1.92
N ASP A 45 -26.14 -9.35 2.37
CA ASP A 45 -26.09 -9.78 3.78
C ASP A 45 -25.13 -8.89 4.57
N VAL A 46 -24.03 -8.47 3.94
CA VAL A 46 -22.95 -7.68 4.54
C VAL A 46 -22.69 -6.43 3.68
N ILE A 47 -22.61 -5.29 4.33
CA ILE A 47 -22.14 -4.03 3.76
C ILE A 47 -20.69 -3.79 4.21
N HIS A 48 -19.73 -3.91 3.29
CA HIS A 48 -18.32 -3.68 3.57
C HIS A 48 -17.92 -2.27 3.11
N ILE A 49 -17.62 -1.39 4.04
CA ILE A 49 -17.38 0.04 3.83
C ILE A 49 -15.88 0.33 3.83
N ASN A 50 -15.39 0.93 2.76
CA ASN A 50 -13.97 1.20 2.54
C ASN A 50 -13.58 2.68 2.69
N THR A 51 -14.55 3.57 2.94
CA THR A 51 -14.33 5.01 3.08
C THR A 51 -14.92 5.53 4.39
N ILE A 52 -14.50 6.74 4.77
CA ILE A 52 -14.87 7.38 6.05
C ILE A 52 -15.55 8.74 5.85
N PHE A 53 -16.15 8.97 4.68
CA PHE A 53 -16.87 10.21 4.39
C PHE A 53 -18.30 10.18 4.95
N PRO A 54 -19.02 11.29 4.95
CA PRO A 54 -20.39 11.37 5.50
C PRO A 54 -21.36 10.34 4.91
N GLY A 55 -21.25 10.00 3.62
CA GLY A 55 -22.07 8.96 3.00
C GLY A 55 -21.77 7.56 3.54
N SER A 56 -20.52 7.28 3.96
CA SER A 56 -20.16 6.02 4.64
C SER A 56 -20.89 5.88 5.98
N VAL A 57 -21.01 6.98 6.72
CA VAL A 57 -21.81 7.03 7.96
C VAL A 57 -23.30 6.81 7.69
N ALA A 58 -23.82 7.46 6.64
CA ALA A 58 -25.22 7.27 6.23
C ALA A 58 -25.48 5.83 5.79
N MET A 59 -24.55 5.22 5.03
CA MET A 59 -24.62 3.82 4.58
C MET A 59 -24.62 2.85 5.77
N ALA A 60 -23.72 3.04 6.74
CA ALA A 60 -23.65 2.19 7.92
C ALA A 60 -24.96 2.24 8.73
N ARG A 61 -25.50 3.45 8.94
CA ARG A 61 -26.78 3.63 9.63
C ARG A 61 -27.97 3.00 8.88
N TRP A 62 -27.96 3.17 7.55
CA TRP A 62 -28.98 2.53 6.69
C TRP A 62 -28.91 1.01 6.83
N ALA A 63 -27.72 0.43 6.69
CA ALA A 63 -27.50 -1.00 6.79
C ALA A 63 -27.99 -1.59 8.12
N LYS A 64 -27.63 -0.99 9.25
CA LYS A 64 -28.08 -1.43 10.57
C LYS A 64 -29.60 -1.37 10.73
N ARG A 65 -30.26 -0.32 10.20
CA ARG A 65 -31.74 -0.22 10.23
C ARG A 65 -32.45 -1.29 9.38
N HIS A 66 -31.74 -1.87 8.39
CA HIS A 66 -32.26 -2.91 7.52
C HIS A 66 -31.73 -4.31 7.87
N GLY A 67 -31.19 -4.48 9.10
CA GLY A 67 -30.70 -5.76 9.59
C GLY A 67 -29.48 -6.32 8.84
N LYS A 68 -28.74 -5.46 8.12
CA LYS A 68 -27.50 -5.85 7.41
C LYS A 68 -26.31 -5.70 8.35
N LYS A 69 -25.33 -6.60 8.26
CA LYS A 69 -24.08 -6.47 9.00
C LYS A 69 -23.15 -5.47 8.33
N VAL A 70 -22.46 -4.67 9.12
CA VAL A 70 -21.58 -3.60 8.67
C VAL A 70 -20.13 -3.92 9.04
N ILE A 71 -19.27 -3.99 8.04
CA ILE A 71 -17.83 -4.13 8.23
C ILE A 71 -17.15 -2.85 7.74
N PHE A 72 -16.34 -2.23 8.58
CA PHE A 72 -15.47 -1.12 8.14
C PHE A 72 -14.07 -1.64 7.82
N HIS A 73 -13.55 -1.28 6.65
CA HIS A 73 -12.15 -1.49 6.33
C HIS A 73 -11.35 -0.25 6.73
N ALA A 74 -10.56 -0.36 7.77
CA ALA A 74 -9.76 0.72 8.32
C ALA A 74 -8.45 0.88 7.55
N HIS A 75 -8.52 1.61 6.45
CA HIS A 75 -7.35 1.94 5.60
C HIS A 75 -6.49 3.06 6.17
N SER A 76 -7.02 3.86 7.09
CA SER A 76 -6.35 5.05 7.63
C SER A 76 -6.28 5.02 9.15
N THR A 77 -5.19 5.58 9.69
CA THR A 77 -4.98 5.87 11.11
C THR A 77 -4.68 7.36 11.26
N GLU A 78 -4.65 7.87 12.49
CA GLU A 78 -4.23 9.25 12.74
C GLU A 78 -2.75 9.43 12.35
N GLU A 79 -1.92 8.42 12.63
CA GLU A 79 -0.48 8.41 12.34
C GLU A 79 -0.22 8.47 10.84
N ASP A 80 -0.93 7.68 10.04
CA ASP A 80 -0.85 7.67 8.58
C ASP A 80 -1.29 9.01 7.95
N PHE A 81 -2.21 9.72 8.59
CA PHE A 81 -2.67 11.03 8.13
C PHE A 81 -1.64 12.14 8.38
N ARG A 82 -0.81 12.01 9.42
CA ARG A 82 0.24 12.98 9.74
C ARG A 82 1.28 13.07 8.62
N ASN A 83 1.83 14.26 8.40
CA ASN A 83 2.85 14.53 7.37
C ASN A 83 2.44 14.16 5.92
N SER A 84 1.14 14.03 5.66
CA SER A 84 0.61 13.71 4.33
C SER A 84 0.31 14.95 3.49
N PHE A 85 -0.27 16.00 4.10
CA PHE A 85 -0.70 17.20 3.37
C PHE A 85 -0.39 18.46 4.16
N ILE A 86 -0.50 19.63 3.50
CA ILE A 86 -0.41 20.92 4.18
C ILE A 86 -1.50 21.00 5.26
N GLY A 87 -1.11 21.25 6.50
CA GLY A 87 -2.02 21.38 7.63
C GLY A 87 -2.48 20.04 8.26
N SER A 88 -2.12 18.88 7.69
CA SER A 88 -2.53 17.57 8.23
C SER A 88 -2.16 17.38 9.69
N ASN A 89 -1.00 17.85 10.13
CA ASN A 89 -0.57 17.73 11.53
C ASN A 89 -1.44 18.53 12.50
N ALA A 90 -1.95 19.68 12.08
CA ALA A 90 -2.80 20.52 12.91
C ALA A 90 -4.19 19.92 13.16
N ILE A 91 -4.70 19.15 12.19
CA ILE A 91 -6.05 18.56 12.25
C ILE A 91 -6.02 17.05 12.52
N ALA A 92 -4.84 16.43 12.69
CA ALA A 92 -4.71 14.98 12.84
C ALA A 92 -5.53 14.43 14.02
N GLY A 93 -5.52 15.08 15.16
CA GLY A 93 -6.32 14.64 16.31
C GLY A 93 -7.84 14.74 16.07
N LEU A 94 -8.31 15.74 15.30
CA LEU A 94 -9.71 15.84 14.90
C LEU A 94 -10.06 14.73 13.90
N PHE A 95 -9.16 14.46 12.95
CA PHE A 95 -9.28 13.34 12.03
C PHE A 95 -9.33 12.01 12.76
N GLY A 96 -8.47 11.80 13.78
CA GLY A 96 -8.47 10.62 14.63
C GLY A 96 -9.82 10.39 15.31
N LYS A 97 -10.42 11.44 15.89
CA LYS A 97 -11.79 11.37 16.47
C LYS A 97 -12.86 11.03 15.44
N TRP A 98 -12.73 11.56 14.22
CA TRP A 98 -13.65 11.28 13.13
C TRP A 98 -13.59 9.83 12.67
N ILE A 99 -12.39 9.29 12.44
CA ILE A 99 -12.24 7.87 12.03
C ILE A 99 -12.70 6.93 13.14
N HIS A 100 -12.42 7.24 14.39
CA HIS A 100 -12.94 6.51 15.55
C HIS A 100 -14.48 6.43 15.49
N PHE A 101 -15.14 7.59 15.38
CA PHE A 101 -16.60 7.64 15.25
C PHE A 101 -17.11 6.80 14.05
N CYS A 102 -16.46 6.86 12.90
CA CYS A 102 -16.84 6.07 11.73
C CYS A 102 -16.71 4.56 12.00
N TYR A 103 -15.56 4.13 12.53
CA TYR A 103 -15.27 2.72 12.71
C TYR A 103 -16.16 2.06 13.78
N GLN A 104 -16.55 2.79 14.82
CA GLN A 104 -17.51 2.31 15.83
C GLN A 104 -18.91 2.04 15.27
N LEU A 105 -19.24 2.49 14.07
CA LEU A 105 -20.49 2.14 13.40
C LEU A 105 -20.46 0.72 12.79
N GLY A 106 -19.29 0.07 12.72
CA GLY A 106 -19.17 -1.31 12.24
C GLY A 106 -19.60 -2.33 13.29
N ASP A 107 -20.08 -3.50 12.84
CA ASP A 107 -20.21 -4.69 13.69
C ASP A 107 -18.84 -5.38 13.85
N ALA A 108 -17.96 -5.15 12.88
CA ALA A 108 -16.54 -5.50 12.93
C ALA A 108 -15.70 -4.53 12.09
N ILE A 109 -14.41 -4.51 12.37
CA ILE A 109 -13.40 -3.70 11.65
C ILE A 109 -12.37 -4.63 11.06
N VAL A 110 -11.97 -4.38 9.83
CA VAL A 110 -10.83 -5.03 9.16
C VAL A 110 -9.72 -4.01 9.00
N THR A 111 -8.48 -4.39 9.31
CA THR A 111 -7.30 -3.53 9.10
C THR A 111 -6.14 -4.37 8.55
N PRO A 112 -5.22 -3.78 7.76
CA PRO A 112 -4.27 -4.58 7.00
C PRO A 112 -3.07 -5.12 7.79
N SER A 113 -2.83 -4.66 9.02
CA SER A 113 -1.69 -5.11 9.83
C SER A 113 -1.97 -5.11 11.33
N GLU A 114 -1.21 -5.91 12.08
CA GLU A 114 -1.24 -5.90 13.54
C GLU A 114 -0.82 -4.53 14.12
N TYR A 115 0.07 -3.83 13.44
CA TYR A 115 0.44 -2.47 13.80
C TYR A 115 -0.75 -1.51 13.73
N ALA A 116 -1.46 -1.49 12.60
CA ALA A 116 -2.64 -0.65 12.44
C ALA A 116 -3.73 -1.03 13.46
N LYS A 117 -3.93 -2.33 13.76
CA LYS A 117 -4.83 -2.79 14.81
C LYS A 117 -4.45 -2.20 16.18
N LYS A 118 -3.16 -2.27 16.56
CA LYS A 118 -2.68 -1.70 17.82
C LYS A 118 -2.91 -0.19 17.91
N LEU A 119 -2.72 0.54 16.80
CA LEU A 119 -3.01 1.97 16.75
C LEU A 119 -4.50 2.27 16.97
N LEU A 120 -5.39 1.54 16.29
CA LEU A 120 -6.83 1.69 16.47
C LEU A 120 -7.25 1.41 17.93
N GLN A 121 -6.72 0.35 18.53
CA GLN A 121 -6.98 0.01 19.95
C GLN A 121 -6.44 1.09 20.91
N LYS A 122 -5.24 1.62 20.64
CA LYS A 122 -4.64 2.74 21.42
C LYS A 122 -5.53 3.97 21.41
N HIS A 123 -6.22 4.22 20.31
CA HIS A 123 -7.17 5.32 20.17
C HIS A 123 -8.58 4.99 20.71
N GLY A 124 -8.73 3.88 21.42
CA GLY A 124 -9.96 3.53 22.17
C GLY A 124 -11.03 2.80 21.37
N ILE A 125 -10.70 2.25 20.19
CA ILE A 125 -11.62 1.38 19.44
C ILE A 125 -11.65 0.02 20.13
N SER A 126 -12.83 -0.36 20.62
CA SER A 126 -13.07 -1.60 21.37
C SER A 126 -13.78 -2.69 20.58
N GLU A 127 -14.27 -2.36 19.41
CA GLU A 127 -14.97 -3.27 18.50
C GLU A 127 -14.03 -4.40 18.03
N SER A 128 -14.62 -5.50 17.54
CA SER A 128 -13.84 -6.62 17.00
C SER A 128 -13.00 -6.18 15.81
N ILE A 129 -11.68 -6.14 15.98
CA ILE A 129 -10.72 -5.75 14.92
C ILE A 129 -10.03 -7.01 14.40
N TYR A 130 -10.26 -7.32 13.14
CA TYR A 130 -9.61 -8.41 12.40
C TYR A 130 -8.45 -7.87 11.56
N VAL A 131 -7.34 -8.58 11.58
CA VAL A 131 -6.19 -8.25 10.74
C VAL A 131 -6.25 -9.11 9.47
N MET A 132 -6.16 -8.44 8.33
CA MET A 132 -6.18 -9.11 7.02
C MET A 132 -5.47 -8.24 5.99
N SER A 133 -4.45 -8.78 5.35
CA SER A 133 -3.74 -8.11 4.26
C SER A 133 -4.70 -7.64 3.15
N ASN A 134 -4.38 -6.50 2.53
CA ASN A 134 -5.08 -6.02 1.33
C ASN A 134 -4.92 -6.97 0.14
N GLY A 135 -4.03 -7.93 0.23
CA GLY A 135 -3.80 -8.96 -0.76
C GLY A 135 -2.97 -8.51 -1.95
N ILE A 136 -2.46 -9.50 -2.69
CA ILE A 136 -1.71 -9.32 -3.93
C ILE A 136 -2.18 -10.31 -5.01
N ASP A 137 -2.32 -9.81 -6.24
CA ASP A 137 -2.65 -10.61 -7.42
C ASP A 137 -1.38 -11.23 -8.01
N LEU A 138 -1.04 -12.44 -7.59
CA LEU A 138 0.16 -13.15 -8.04
C LEU A 138 0.10 -13.54 -9.52
N ASP A 139 -1.10 -13.70 -10.10
CA ASP A 139 -1.26 -13.98 -11.53
C ASP A 139 -0.90 -12.76 -12.36
N TYR A 140 -1.24 -11.59 -11.87
CA TYR A 140 -0.91 -10.32 -12.52
C TYR A 140 0.55 -9.90 -12.27
N TYR A 141 1.01 -9.95 -11.01
CA TYR A 141 2.36 -9.58 -10.61
C TYR A 141 3.33 -10.75 -10.76
N ARG A 142 3.55 -11.15 -12.01
CA ARG A 142 4.58 -12.11 -12.42
C ARG A 142 5.37 -11.52 -13.57
N ARG A 143 6.66 -11.81 -13.64
CA ARG A 143 7.53 -11.35 -14.74
C ARG A 143 7.05 -11.92 -16.06
N GLN A 144 6.94 -11.08 -17.08
CA GLN A 144 6.69 -11.47 -18.47
C GLN A 144 7.96 -11.23 -19.30
N SER A 145 8.15 -12.00 -20.36
CA SER A 145 9.40 -12.05 -21.14
C SER A 145 9.93 -10.69 -21.60
N ASN A 146 9.06 -9.73 -21.91
CA ASN A 146 9.44 -8.42 -22.43
C ASN A 146 9.35 -7.28 -21.41
N ASP A 147 8.94 -7.55 -20.17
CA ASP A 147 8.67 -6.49 -19.18
C ASP A 147 9.94 -5.66 -18.90
N ARG A 148 11.09 -6.30 -18.61
CA ARG A 148 12.37 -5.61 -18.38
C ARG A 148 12.81 -4.80 -19.59
N LYS A 149 12.79 -5.41 -20.77
CA LYS A 149 13.17 -4.75 -22.02
C LYS A 149 12.31 -3.52 -22.31
N ASN A 150 10.98 -3.65 -22.17
CA ASN A 150 10.05 -2.56 -22.44
C ASN A 150 10.25 -1.39 -21.45
N PHE A 151 10.44 -1.68 -20.17
CA PHE A 151 10.74 -0.65 -19.17
C PHE A 151 12.03 0.07 -19.46
N ARG A 152 13.14 -0.66 -19.68
CA ARG A 152 14.45 -0.07 -19.90
C ARG A 152 14.48 0.75 -21.19
N ALA A 153 13.89 0.26 -22.28
CA ALA A 153 13.77 0.98 -23.53
C ALA A 153 12.96 2.27 -23.37
N LYS A 154 11.82 2.21 -22.66
CA LYS A 154 10.95 3.39 -22.45
C LYS A 154 11.66 4.50 -21.67
N TYR A 155 12.43 4.15 -20.66
CA TYR A 155 13.07 5.12 -19.77
C TYR A 155 14.53 5.44 -20.16
N GLY A 156 15.06 4.80 -21.20
CA GLY A 156 16.41 5.04 -21.71
C GLY A 156 17.51 4.40 -20.88
N TYR A 157 17.20 3.34 -20.12
CA TYR A 157 18.19 2.60 -19.34
C TYR A 157 18.85 1.50 -20.15
N SER A 158 20.16 1.39 -20.05
CA SER A 158 20.95 0.28 -20.60
C SER A 158 20.91 -0.94 -19.70
N GLU A 159 21.33 -2.10 -20.18
CA GLU A 159 21.43 -3.31 -19.34
C GLU A 159 22.51 -3.20 -18.24
N LYS A 160 23.46 -2.28 -18.39
CA LYS A 160 24.51 -2.02 -17.40
C LYS A 160 24.05 -1.11 -16.26
N ASP A 161 23.01 -0.31 -16.48
CA ASP A 161 22.53 0.61 -15.46
C ASP A 161 21.89 -0.18 -14.30
N LYS A 162 22.22 0.21 -13.09
CA LYS A 162 21.52 -0.25 -11.90
C LYS A 162 20.38 0.72 -11.60
N VAL A 163 19.15 0.23 -11.66
CA VAL A 163 17.94 1.05 -11.53
C VAL A 163 17.26 0.78 -10.21
N ILE A 164 17.17 1.82 -9.38
CA ILE A 164 16.51 1.83 -8.08
C ILE A 164 15.16 2.49 -8.25
N MET A 165 14.07 1.79 -7.93
CA MET A 165 12.74 2.36 -8.03
C MET A 165 12.05 2.51 -6.67
N SER A 166 11.14 3.47 -6.61
CA SER A 166 10.15 3.60 -5.54
C SER A 166 8.78 3.92 -6.13
N ALA A 167 7.71 3.75 -5.31
CA ALA A 167 6.36 4.08 -5.73
C ALA A 167 5.52 4.64 -4.58
N GLY A 168 4.80 5.74 -4.83
CA GLY A 168 3.94 6.37 -3.84
C GLY A 168 3.63 7.82 -4.16
N LEU A 169 2.80 8.44 -3.32
CA LEU A 169 2.50 9.86 -3.41
C LEU A 169 3.75 10.71 -3.11
N TRP A 170 3.84 11.88 -3.70
CA TRP A 170 4.89 12.86 -3.41
C TRP A 170 4.60 13.58 -2.08
N ILE A 171 4.79 12.89 -1.00
CA ILE A 171 4.57 13.44 0.35
C ILE A 171 5.75 13.08 1.26
N ARG A 172 5.96 13.90 2.30
CA ARG A 172 7.08 13.72 3.24
C ARG A 172 7.07 12.31 3.86
N ARG A 173 5.90 11.85 4.27
CA ARG A 173 5.70 10.54 4.89
C ARG A 173 6.24 9.37 4.04
N LYS A 174 6.13 9.46 2.70
CA LYS A 174 6.63 8.42 1.78
C LYS A 174 8.15 8.46 1.56
N GLY A 175 8.86 9.42 2.16
CA GLY A 175 10.31 9.50 2.05
C GLY A 175 10.83 10.05 0.72
N ILE A 176 10.01 10.87 0.01
CA ILE A 176 10.41 11.45 -1.29
C ILE A 176 11.68 12.28 -1.20
N LEU A 177 11.90 12.99 -0.08
CA LEU A 177 13.10 13.80 0.13
C LEU A 177 14.33 12.92 0.33
N ASP A 178 14.19 11.80 1.06
CA ASP A 178 15.25 10.81 1.24
C ASP A 178 15.67 10.20 -0.09
N PHE A 179 14.69 9.92 -0.95
CA PHE A 179 14.93 9.35 -2.28
C PHE A 179 15.74 10.30 -3.17
N ILE A 180 15.41 11.59 -3.13
CA ILE A 180 16.14 12.61 -3.88
C ILE A 180 17.56 12.79 -3.33
N GLU A 181 17.72 12.80 -2.02
CA GLU A 181 19.02 12.94 -1.38
C GLU A 181 19.93 11.73 -1.68
N MET A 182 19.37 10.53 -1.69
CA MET A 182 20.10 9.32 -2.08
C MET A 182 20.54 9.35 -3.56
N ALA A 183 19.70 9.85 -4.46
CA ALA A 183 20.08 10.00 -5.85
C ALA A 183 21.26 10.96 -6.04
N LYS A 184 21.40 11.99 -5.21
CA LYS A 184 22.59 12.87 -5.19
C LYS A 184 23.83 12.17 -4.65
N ARG A 185 23.64 11.33 -3.60
CA ARG A 185 24.72 10.62 -2.92
C ARG A 185 25.32 9.50 -3.77
N LEU A 186 24.49 8.86 -4.60
CA LEU A 186 24.86 7.72 -5.43
C LEU A 186 24.64 8.05 -6.94
N PRO A 187 25.47 8.94 -7.52
CA PRO A 187 25.27 9.42 -8.90
C PRO A 187 25.50 8.33 -9.98
N GLU A 188 26.15 7.23 -9.64
CA GLU A 188 26.40 6.07 -10.50
C GLU A 188 25.17 5.21 -10.74
N TYR A 189 24.14 5.29 -9.87
CA TYR A 189 22.89 4.55 -10.00
C TYR A 189 21.78 5.41 -10.57
N GLN A 190 20.81 4.77 -11.24
CA GLN A 190 19.62 5.43 -11.78
C GLN A 190 18.46 5.32 -10.80
N PHE A 191 17.80 6.42 -10.53
CA PHE A 191 16.67 6.50 -9.60
C PHE A 191 15.38 6.85 -10.35
N ILE A 192 14.28 6.14 -10.06
CA ILE A 192 12.99 6.44 -10.66
C ILE A 192 11.87 6.31 -9.62
N TRP A 193 11.01 7.32 -9.54
CA TRP A 193 9.86 7.35 -8.66
C TRP A 193 8.56 7.34 -9.45
N PHE A 194 7.67 6.39 -9.13
CA PHE A 194 6.33 6.27 -9.68
C PHE A 194 5.27 6.81 -8.72
N GLY A 195 4.22 7.42 -9.29
CA GLY A 195 3.17 8.12 -8.56
C GLY A 195 3.43 9.62 -8.51
N ASP A 196 2.39 10.33 -8.12
CA ASP A 196 2.41 11.79 -8.03
C ASP A 196 1.53 12.29 -6.89
N SER A 197 1.45 13.58 -6.73
CA SER A 197 0.50 14.28 -5.87
C SER A 197 0.13 15.60 -6.50
N ASN A 198 -1.08 16.08 -6.19
CA ASN A 198 -1.44 17.45 -6.54
C ASN A 198 -0.45 18.42 -5.85
N LEU A 199 0.33 19.12 -6.65
CA LEU A 199 1.37 20.03 -6.16
C LEU A 199 0.84 21.15 -5.24
N TRP A 200 -0.45 21.49 -5.32
CA TRP A 200 -1.06 22.47 -4.43
C TRP A 200 -1.31 21.93 -3.01
N SER A 201 -1.46 20.62 -2.86
CA SER A 201 -1.70 19.98 -1.56
C SER A 201 -0.43 19.65 -0.78
N VAL A 202 0.74 19.71 -1.42
CA VAL A 202 2.02 19.35 -0.78
C VAL A 202 2.85 20.58 -0.40
N PRO A 203 3.70 20.50 0.66
CA PRO A 203 4.56 21.60 1.09
C PRO A 203 5.48 22.14 -0.01
N LYS A 204 5.89 23.42 0.11
CA LYS A 204 6.77 24.08 -0.88
C LYS A 204 8.09 23.31 -1.10
N GLU A 205 8.64 22.72 -0.05
CA GLU A 205 9.89 21.93 -0.15
C GLU A 205 9.72 20.72 -1.08
N ILE A 206 8.60 19.97 -0.96
CA ILE A 206 8.29 18.83 -1.84
C ILE A 206 8.14 19.31 -3.28
N ARG A 207 7.39 20.41 -3.50
CA ARG A 207 7.23 21.01 -4.84
C ARG A 207 8.54 21.42 -5.47
N LYS A 208 9.49 21.93 -4.68
CA LYS A 208 10.84 22.29 -5.16
C LYS A 208 11.64 21.02 -5.44
N ALA A 209 11.58 20.05 -4.56
CA ALA A 209 12.36 18.84 -4.62
C ALA A 209 12.01 17.95 -5.82
N VAL A 210 10.73 17.75 -6.13
CA VAL A 210 10.28 16.97 -7.31
C VAL A 210 10.54 17.65 -8.66
N ARG A 211 10.96 18.92 -8.64
CA ARG A 211 11.43 19.67 -9.82
C ARG A 211 12.94 19.64 -9.95
N SER A 212 13.66 18.89 -9.13
CA SER A 212 15.10 18.76 -9.24
C SER A 212 15.48 18.11 -10.58
N GLN A 213 16.56 18.62 -11.18
CA GLN A 213 17.06 18.15 -12.48
C GLN A 213 18.34 17.34 -12.28
N LEU A 214 18.32 16.36 -11.39
CA LEU A 214 19.42 15.42 -11.25
C LEU A 214 19.46 14.51 -12.47
N PRO A 215 20.63 14.29 -13.09
CA PRO A 215 20.75 13.52 -14.34
C PRO A 215 20.36 12.04 -14.15
N ASN A 216 20.50 11.54 -12.94
CA ASN A 216 20.22 10.16 -12.57
C ASN A 216 18.87 9.96 -11.81
N LEU A 217 18.02 10.99 -11.74
CA LEU A 217 16.73 10.93 -11.06
C LEU A 217 15.56 11.26 -11.99
N ARG A 218 14.56 10.42 -12.02
CA ARG A 218 13.35 10.61 -12.80
C ARG A 218 12.09 10.46 -11.95
N PHE A 219 11.14 11.38 -12.13
CA PHE A 219 9.77 11.29 -11.62
C PHE A 219 8.85 10.90 -12.78
N ALA A 220 8.36 9.65 -12.76
CA ALA A 220 7.53 9.12 -13.85
C ALA A 220 6.06 9.56 -13.77
N GLY A 221 5.66 10.11 -12.60
CA GLY A 221 4.26 10.43 -12.33
C GLY A 221 3.40 9.18 -12.15
N TYR A 222 2.08 9.35 -12.22
CA TYR A 222 1.15 8.22 -12.24
C TYR A 222 1.23 7.50 -13.59
N VAL A 223 1.36 6.18 -13.54
CA VAL A 223 1.44 5.34 -14.74
C VAL A 223 0.40 4.22 -14.68
N PRO A 224 -0.03 3.69 -15.85
CA PRO A 224 -0.93 2.52 -15.89
C PRO A 224 -0.32 1.32 -15.15
N LYS A 225 -1.17 0.48 -14.58
CA LYS A 225 -0.79 -0.72 -13.80
C LYS A 225 0.20 -1.65 -14.55
N LYS A 226 0.02 -1.79 -15.88
CA LYS A 226 0.92 -2.58 -16.73
C LYS A 226 2.34 -2.01 -16.74
N GLU A 227 2.47 -0.71 -16.84
CA GLU A 227 3.76 -0.02 -16.86
C GLU A 227 4.47 -0.11 -15.50
N LEU A 228 3.72 0.04 -14.40
CA LEU A 228 4.28 -0.15 -13.06
C LEU A 228 4.79 -1.58 -12.86
N ARG A 229 4.06 -2.60 -13.35
CA ARG A 229 4.54 -3.99 -13.33
C ARG A 229 5.83 -4.15 -14.14
N GLN A 230 5.92 -3.53 -15.33
CA GLN A 230 7.13 -3.54 -16.13
C GLN A 230 8.30 -2.87 -15.42
N ALA A 231 8.04 -1.81 -14.64
CA ALA A 231 9.05 -1.14 -13.85
C ALA A 231 9.59 -2.06 -12.74
N TYR A 232 8.71 -2.76 -12.01
CA TYR A 232 9.15 -3.79 -11.05
C TYR A 232 10.01 -4.87 -11.72
N ALA A 233 9.61 -5.35 -12.91
CA ALA A 233 10.39 -6.38 -13.62
C ALA A 233 11.75 -5.86 -14.14
N GLY A 234 11.86 -4.56 -14.39
CA GLY A 234 13.00 -3.93 -15.04
C GLY A 234 14.00 -3.25 -14.12
N CYS A 235 13.63 -2.92 -12.89
CA CYS A 235 14.54 -2.38 -11.89
C CYS A 235 15.41 -3.47 -11.27
N ASP A 236 16.43 -3.03 -10.53
CA ASP A 236 17.37 -3.91 -9.83
C ASP A 236 17.13 -3.89 -8.32
N LEU A 237 16.43 -2.86 -7.82
CA LEU A 237 16.06 -2.69 -6.41
C LEU A 237 14.76 -1.89 -6.29
N PHE A 238 13.85 -2.36 -5.44
CA PHE A 238 12.76 -1.55 -4.90
C PHE A 238 13.17 -0.99 -3.55
N TRP A 239 13.40 0.31 -3.47
CA TRP A 239 13.72 1.01 -2.23
C TRP A 239 12.54 1.84 -1.75
N PHE A 240 12.04 1.57 -0.56
CA PHE A 240 10.85 2.20 -0.01
C PHE A 240 11.15 2.93 1.31
N PRO A 241 11.59 4.20 1.26
CA PRO A 241 12.02 4.97 2.43
C PRO A 241 10.86 5.57 3.22
N THR A 242 9.67 4.98 3.19
CA THR A 242 8.48 5.47 3.89
C THR A 242 8.69 5.50 5.41
N TYR A 243 8.08 6.48 6.07
CA TYR A 243 8.13 6.65 7.52
C TYR A 243 6.94 6.04 8.25
N GLU A 244 5.82 5.87 7.56
CA GLU A 244 4.59 5.36 8.14
C GLU A 244 3.72 4.70 7.08
N GLU A 245 3.17 3.53 7.40
CA GLU A 245 2.27 2.74 6.55
C GLU A 245 1.22 2.03 7.39
N THR A 246 0.11 1.66 6.75
CA THR A 246 -0.82 0.68 7.31
C THR A 246 -0.52 -0.75 6.86
N GLU A 247 0.10 -0.94 5.68
CA GLU A 247 0.67 -2.20 5.18
C GLU A 247 1.77 -1.93 4.14
N GLY A 248 1.46 -1.18 3.08
CA GLY A 248 2.35 -0.96 1.95
C GLY A 248 2.13 -1.96 0.80
N ILE A 249 0.99 -1.86 0.09
CA ILE A 249 0.66 -2.74 -1.07
C ILE A 249 1.80 -2.78 -2.10
N VAL A 250 2.50 -1.67 -2.32
CA VAL A 250 3.63 -1.59 -3.25
C VAL A 250 4.81 -2.50 -2.84
N VAL A 251 4.96 -2.79 -1.54
CA VAL A 251 5.93 -3.76 -1.04
C VAL A 251 5.51 -5.17 -1.46
N LEU A 252 4.22 -5.52 -1.30
CA LEU A 252 3.70 -6.81 -1.77
C LEU A 252 3.86 -6.98 -3.28
N GLU A 253 3.69 -5.91 -4.06
CA GLU A 253 3.93 -5.92 -5.51
C GLU A 253 5.39 -6.22 -5.83
N ALA A 254 6.33 -5.57 -5.14
CA ALA A 254 7.76 -5.80 -5.32
C ALA A 254 8.15 -7.25 -4.95
N LEU A 255 7.68 -7.76 -3.82
CA LEU A 255 7.90 -9.13 -3.38
C LEU A 255 7.33 -10.16 -4.38
N ALA A 256 6.11 -9.93 -4.90
CA ALA A 256 5.48 -10.78 -5.91
C ALA A 256 6.26 -10.80 -7.23
N MET A 257 6.92 -9.70 -7.57
CA MET A 257 7.76 -9.58 -8.77
C MET A 257 9.18 -10.14 -8.59
N LYS A 258 9.50 -10.69 -7.41
CA LYS A 258 10.82 -11.26 -7.07
C LYS A 258 11.96 -10.29 -7.41
N ILE A 259 11.89 -9.09 -6.84
CA ILE A 259 12.99 -8.12 -6.90
C ILE A 259 13.52 -7.87 -5.49
N PRO A 260 14.78 -7.52 -5.32
CA PRO A 260 15.32 -7.12 -4.03
C PRO A 260 14.52 -5.94 -3.45
N VAL A 261 14.24 -5.99 -2.17
CA VAL A 261 13.45 -4.97 -1.45
C VAL A 261 14.25 -4.44 -0.29
N LEU A 262 14.40 -3.11 -0.22
CA LEU A 262 15.02 -2.40 0.89
C LEU A 262 13.99 -1.44 1.50
N LEU A 263 13.70 -1.60 2.79
CA LEU A 263 12.66 -0.87 3.52
C LEU A 263 13.25 -0.09 4.68
N ARG A 264 12.67 1.07 5.02
CA ARG A 264 12.91 1.65 6.33
C ARG A 264 12.39 0.70 7.41
N ASP A 265 13.19 0.49 8.47
CA ASP A 265 12.76 -0.28 9.63
C ASP A 265 11.67 0.50 10.39
N ILE A 266 10.42 0.12 10.18
CA ILE A 266 9.24 0.73 10.81
C ILE A 266 8.30 -0.34 11.36
N PRO A 267 7.52 -0.02 12.40
CA PRO A 267 6.74 -1.02 13.15
C PRO A 267 5.72 -1.82 12.32
N VAL A 268 5.23 -1.28 11.22
CA VAL A 268 4.23 -1.97 10.37
C VAL A 268 4.74 -3.28 9.77
N TYR A 269 6.05 -3.41 9.58
CA TYR A 269 6.66 -4.60 8.99
C TYR A 269 6.96 -5.71 10.00
N GLN A 270 6.90 -5.41 11.31
CA GLN A 270 7.16 -6.39 12.36
C GLN A 270 6.19 -7.56 12.28
N GLY A 271 6.74 -8.78 12.40
CA GLY A 271 5.97 -10.03 12.39
C GLY A 271 5.63 -10.60 11.01
N TRP A 272 6.03 -9.91 9.92
CA TRP A 272 5.86 -10.44 8.57
C TRP A 272 7.02 -10.16 7.61
N LEU A 273 7.81 -9.12 7.85
CA LEU A 273 9.07 -8.87 7.16
C LEU A 273 10.20 -8.81 8.18
N ALA A 274 11.34 -9.39 7.82
CA ALA A 274 12.50 -9.47 8.68
C ALA A 274 13.79 -9.22 7.89
N ASP A 275 14.65 -8.34 8.44
CA ASP A 275 15.95 -8.01 7.85
C ASP A 275 16.82 -9.26 7.63
N GLY A 276 17.42 -9.34 6.47
CA GLY A 276 18.29 -10.45 6.10
C GLY A 276 17.60 -11.81 5.92
N GLN A 277 16.26 -11.87 6.05
CA GLN A 277 15.49 -13.10 5.86
C GLN A 277 14.65 -13.07 4.59
N ASN A 278 13.83 -12.04 4.41
CA ASN A 278 12.93 -11.91 3.26
C ASN A 278 12.94 -10.52 2.61
N VAL A 279 13.51 -9.55 3.30
CA VAL A 279 13.81 -8.18 2.82
C VAL A 279 15.09 -7.70 3.46
N TYR A 280 15.62 -6.58 2.99
CA TYR A 280 16.62 -5.79 3.71
C TYR A 280 15.94 -4.57 4.32
N THR A 281 16.43 -4.14 5.50
CA THR A 281 15.95 -2.94 6.17
C THR A 281 17.09 -1.95 6.41
N PHE A 282 16.74 -0.69 6.66
CA PHE A 282 17.69 0.37 6.98
C PHE A 282 17.12 1.31 8.06
N GLN A 283 17.99 1.94 8.83
CA GLN A 283 17.61 2.89 9.89
C GLN A 283 18.09 4.33 9.61
N SER A 284 19.17 4.51 8.88
CA SER A 284 19.72 5.83 8.52
C SER A 284 19.98 5.94 7.01
N GLN A 285 20.27 7.15 6.54
CA GLN A 285 20.64 7.38 5.12
C GLN A 285 22.00 6.75 4.79
N GLU A 286 22.92 6.71 5.73
CA GLU A 286 24.22 6.07 5.60
C GLU A 286 24.05 4.55 5.43
N ASP A 287 23.25 3.94 6.30
CA ASP A 287 22.92 2.51 6.24
C ASP A 287 22.20 2.18 4.93
N ALA A 288 21.21 2.98 4.52
CA ALA A 288 20.54 2.81 3.23
C ALA A 288 21.51 2.88 2.05
N SER A 289 22.48 3.83 2.06
CA SER A 289 23.46 3.96 1.00
C SER A 289 24.34 2.71 0.88
N SER A 290 24.84 2.19 2.00
CA SER A 290 25.62 0.94 2.03
C SER A 290 24.78 -0.23 1.51
N ARG A 291 23.58 -0.44 2.04
CA ARG A 291 22.67 -1.52 1.62
C ARG A 291 22.33 -1.48 0.14
N ILE A 292 22.07 -0.28 -0.41
CA ILE A 292 21.80 -0.09 -1.85
C ILE A 292 23.01 -0.58 -2.66
N THR A 293 24.21 -0.18 -2.28
CA THR A 293 25.46 -0.57 -2.95
C THR A 293 25.66 -2.07 -2.89
N ASP A 294 25.57 -2.67 -1.71
CA ASP A 294 25.78 -4.12 -1.49
C ASP A 294 24.75 -4.96 -2.30
N ILE A 295 23.47 -4.56 -2.30
CA ILE A 295 22.42 -5.24 -3.07
C ILE A 295 22.69 -5.11 -4.57
N CYS A 296 22.96 -3.90 -5.07
CA CYS A 296 23.17 -3.64 -6.49
C CYS A 296 24.42 -4.34 -7.03
N ASN A 297 25.46 -4.52 -6.21
CA ASN A 297 26.69 -5.22 -6.58
C ASN A 297 26.59 -6.75 -6.41
N GLY A 298 25.54 -7.23 -5.73
CA GLY A 298 25.41 -8.66 -5.42
C GLY A 298 26.38 -9.15 -4.31
N GLU A 299 26.75 -8.26 -3.40
CA GLU A 299 27.67 -8.53 -2.29
C GLU A 299 26.97 -9.15 -1.08
N ILE A 300 25.63 -9.16 -1.07
CA ILE A 300 24.82 -9.78 -0.03
C ILE A 300 23.81 -10.77 -0.62
N ALA A 301 23.21 -11.61 0.24
CA ALA A 301 22.36 -12.72 -0.18
C ALA A 301 21.15 -12.26 -1.02
N ASP A 302 20.74 -13.07 -2.00
CA ASP A 302 19.46 -12.87 -2.69
C ASP A 302 18.32 -13.40 -1.83
N LEU A 303 17.44 -12.50 -1.41
CA LEU A 303 16.27 -12.79 -0.58
C LEU A 303 14.95 -12.84 -1.38
N THR A 304 15.00 -12.73 -2.70
CA THR A 304 13.81 -12.55 -3.54
C THR A 304 12.84 -13.72 -3.49
N ASP A 305 13.32 -14.96 -3.37
CA ASP A 305 12.46 -16.14 -3.22
C ASP A 305 11.78 -16.18 -1.85
N ASN A 306 12.48 -15.83 -0.78
CA ASN A 306 11.90 -15.74 0.55
C ASN A 306 10.85 -14.60 0.62
N GLY A 307 11.13 -13.46 0.00
CA GLY A 307 10.18 -12.38 -0.16
C GLY A 307 8.93 -12.79 -0.92
N TYR A 308 9.08 -13.59 -1.98
CA TYR A 308 7.95 -14.13 -2.74
C TYR A 308 7.07 -15.07 -1.90
N GLN A 309 7.63 -15.87 -0.99
CA GLN A 309 6.83 -16.69 -0.06
C GLN A 309 5.91 -15.82 0.79
N VAL A 310 6.40 -14.67 1.29
CA VAL A 310 5.58 -13.70 2.02
C VAL A 310 4.43 -13.17 1.16
N ALA A 311 4.69 -12.89 -0.13
CA ALA A 311 3.63 -12.47 -1.05
C ALA A 311 2.59 -13.58 -1.29
N MET A 312 3.01 -14.86 -1.36
CA MET A 312 2.09 -16.00 -1.50
C MET A 312 1.15 -16.14 -0.30
N GLU A 313 1.65 -15.98 0.91
CA GLU A 313 0.83 -16.00 2.14
C GLU A 313 -0.20 -14.87 2.17
N ARG A 314 0.02 -13.79 1.44
CA ARG A 314 -0.85 -12.62 1.29
C ARG A 314 -1.52 -12.53 -0.08
N SER A 315 -1.62 -13.65 -0.79
CA SER A 315 -2.31 -13.71 -2.08
C SER A 315 -3.79 -13.37 -1.96
N MET A 316 -4.42 -12.97 -3.06
CA MET A 316 -5.86 -12.74 -3.11
C MET A 316 -6.67 -13.96 -2.68
N ASN A 317 -6.19 -15.19 -2.93
CA ASN A 317 -6.86 -16.41 -2.49
C ASN A 317 -6.88 -16.49 -0.96
N GLN A 318 -5.75 -16.22 -0.29
CA GLN A 318 -5.68 -16.19 1.18
C GLN A 318 -6.56 -15.05 1.74
N THR A 319 -6.52 -13.88 1.13
CA THR A 319 -7.39 -12.76 1.48
C THR A 319 -8.87 -13.12 1.38
N GLY A 320 -9.27 -13.84 0.34
CA GLY A 320 -10.65 -14.32 0.18
C GLY A 320 -11.10 -15.29 1.29
N ILE A 321 -10.23 -16.23 1.66
CA ILE A 321 -10.48 -17.16 2.78
C ILE A 321 -10.62 -16.41 4.11
N HIS A 322 -9.76 -15.42 4.35
CA HIS A 322 -9.84 -14.61 5.57
C HIS A 322 -11.12 -13.74 5.59
N LEU A 323 -11.47 -13.09 4.49
CA LEU A 323 -12.72 -12.33 4.37
C LEU A 323 -13.93 -13.20 4.67
N GLN A 324 -13.98 -14.42 4.11
CA GLN A 324 -15.08 -15.34 4.35
C GLN A 324 -15.27 -15.64 5.83
N LYS A 325 -14.18 -15.94 6.54
CA LYS A 325 -14.21 -16.20 8.00
C LYS A 325 -14.70 -14.98 8.78
N ILE A 326 -14.20 -13.78 8.43
CA ILE A 326 -14.60 -12.52 9.08
C ILE A 326 -16.09 -12.26 8.89
N TYR A 327 -16.60 -12.41 7.66
CA TYR A 327 -18.03 -12.20 7.38
C TYR A 327 -18.91 -13.22 8.07
N GLN A 328 -18.50 -14.50 8.09
CA GLN A 328 -19.23 -15.55 8.82
C GLN A 328 -19.28 -15.23 10.33
N SER A 329 -18.17 -14.81 10.91
CA SER A 329 -18.13 -14.43 12.34
C SER A 329 -19.00 -13.21 12.65
N ALA A 330 -19.12 -12.26 11.72
CA ALA A 330 -19.95 -11.08 11.91
C ALA A 330 -21.46 -11.39 11.75
N LEU A 331 -21.81 -12.44 11.00
CA LEU A 331 -23.21 -12.87 10.80
C LEU A 331 -23.77 -13.67 11.98
N LEU A 332 -22.92 -14.26 12.81
CA LEU A 332 -23.29 -14.92 14.06
C LEU A 332 -23.63 -13.90 15.14
#